data_9bc5cd856d1752e8b59f2701cd6333f5
#
_entry.id   9bc5cd856d1752e8b59f2701cd6333f5
#
_cell.length_a   1.000
_cell.length_b   1.000
_cell.length_c   1.000
_cell.angle_alpha   90.00
_cell.angle_beta   90.00
_cell.angle_gamma   90.00
#
_symmetry.space_group_name_H-M   'P 1'
#
loop_
_entity.id
_entity.type
_entity.pdbx_description
1 polymer ?
#
loop_
_entity_poly.entity_id
_entity_poly.type
_entity_poly.pdbx_seq_one_letter_code
_entity_poly.pdbx_strand_id
1 'polypeptide(L)'
;MLIDIARHVNPSLTIVDGIQAMQGQGPLNGTPYPLGVMGASTDINALDRIFADLLNIPLDKVYALQAAKLKQFGQFDLEYMEISGPTDYRSLAVEDFKQAYPLDISFDPARLLKSFFKQFYEIRIKEPGHAWWKRSKNLIRPI
;
A
#
# COMPACT_ATOMS: atom_id res chain seq x y z
N MET A 1 -1.42 -11.72 8.60
CA MET A 1 -0.04 -11.24 8.45
C MET A 1 0.08 -9.73 8.65
N LEU A 2 -0.45 -8.83 7.78
CA LEU A 2 -0.28 -7.36 7.96
C LEU A 2 -0.79 -6.88 9.31
N ILE A 3 -1.96 -7.29 9.74
CA ILE A 3 -2.54 -6.93 11.04
C ILE A 3 -1.73 -7.48 12.21
N ASP A 4 -1.11 -8.65 12.07
CA ASP A 4 -0.26 -9.22 13.13
C ASP A 4 1.03 -8.41 13.28
N ILE A 5 1.58 -7.91 12.17
CA ILE A 5 2.73 -7.00 12.17
C ILE A 5 2.33 -5.66 12.83
N ALA A 6 1.23 -5.06 12.40
CA ALA A 6 0.74 -3.81 12.97
C ALA A 6 0.50 -3.92 14.48
N ARG A 7 -0.09 -5.03 14.93
CA ARG A 7 -0.31 -5.31 16.36
C ARG A 7 0.99 -5.50 17.12
N HIS A 8 1.99 -6.11 16.51
CA HIS A 8 3.30 -6.33 17.15
C HIS A 8 4.10 -5.03 17.26
N VAL A 9 4.10 -4.23 16.19
CA VAL A 9 4.80 -2.93 16.15
C VAL A 9 4.12 -1.91 17.06
N ASN A 10 2.79 -1.93 17.13
CA ASN A 10 1.95 -1.05 17.93
C ASN A 10 2.39 0.43 17.85
N PRO A 11 2.27 1.08 16.69
CA PRO A 11 2.73 2.45 16.51
C PRO A 11 2.03 3.40 17.46
N SER A 12 2.77 4.29 18.12
CA SER A 12 2.23 5.28 19.05
C SER A 12 1.45 6.40 18.33
N LEU A 13 1.78 6.65 17.07
CA LEU A 13 1.12 7.63 16.22
C LEU A 13 1.21 7.17 14.76
N THR A 14 0.12 7.29 14.05
CA THR A 14 0.04 7.08 12.59
C THR A 14 -0.41 8.38 11.94
N ILE A 15 0.25 8.77 10.87
CA ILE A 15 -0.09 9.96 10.09
C ILE A 15 -0.36 9.54 8.65
N VAL A 16 -1.44 10.03 8.08
CA VAL A 16 -1.77 9.88 6.66
C VAL A 16 -1.63 11.22 5.98
N ASP A 17 -0.81 11.26 4.95
CA ASP A 17 -0.74 12.36 3.99
C ASP A 17 -1.66 12.06 2.81
N GLY A 18 -2.79 12.75 2.79
CA GLY A 18 -3.78 12.71 1.72
C GLY A 18 -3.88 14.03 0.96
N ILE A 19 -2.87 14.90 1.00
CA ILE A 19 -2.88 16.14 0.23
C ILE A 19 -3.07 15.82 -1.25
N GLN A 20 -2.32 14.85 -1.75
CA GLN A 20 -2.51 14.28 -3.08
C GLN A 20 -2.66 12.76 -2.98
N ALA A 21 -3.87 12.28 -3.19
CA ALA A 21 -4.16 10.85 -3.24
C ALA A 21 -3.95 10.29 -4.66
N MET A 22 -3.87 8.97 -4.76
CA MET A 22 -3.85 8.27 -6.04
C MET A 22 -5.13 7.45 -6.20
N GLN A 23 -5.86 7.71 -7.26
CA GLN A 23 -7.09 6.99 -7.60
C GLN A 23 -6.88 6.01 -8.74
N GLY A 24 -7.77 5.03 -8.88
CA GLY A 24 -7.74 4.00 -9.93
C GLY A 24 -6.69 2.94 -9.67
N GLN A 25 -6.10 2.37 -10.72
CA GLN A 25 -5.20 1.22 -10.67
C GLN A 25 -3.75 1.63 -10.36
N GLY A 26 -3.52 2.23 -9.19
CA GLY A 26 -2.17 2.50 -8.70
C GLY A 26 -1.37 1.21 -8.45
N PRO A 27 -0.05 1.31 -8.28
CA PRO A 27 0.75 2.54 -8.38
C PRO A 27 1.14 2.92 -9.83
N LEU A 28 1.01 2.00 -10.80
CA LEU A 28 1.53 2.21 -12.16
C LEU A 28 0.52 2.91 -13.09
N ASN A 29 -0.77 2.59 -12.93
CA ASN A 29 -1.86 3.08 -13.79
C ASN A 29 -2.88 3.93 -13.01
N GLY A 30 -2.48 4.46 -11.86
CA GLY A 30 -3.29 5.40 -11.11
C GLY A 30 -3.15 6.83 -11.64
N THR A 31 -4.11 7.67 -11.27
CA THR A 31 -4.06 9.11 -11.55
C THR A 31 -4.08 9.90 -10.25
N PRO A 32 -3.39 11.04 -10.17
CA PRO A 32 -3.44 11.88 -8.97
C PRO A 32 -4.84 12.42 -8.74
N TYR A 33 -5.22 12.53 -7.46
CA TYR A 33 -6.47 13.13 -7.01
C TYR A 33 -6.17 14.12 -5.87
N PRO A 34 -6.52 15.40 -6.01
CA PRO A 34 -6.24 16.41 -5.00
C PRO A 34 -7.25 16.30 -3.85
N LEU A 35 -6.99 15.42 -2.90
CA LEU A 35 -7.88 15.21 -1.74
C LEU A 35 -7.74 16.34 -0.71
N GLY A 36 -6.54 16.86 -0.49
CA GLY A 36 -6.29 18.02 0.36
C GLY A 36 -6.45 17.76 1.86
N VAL A 37 -6.37 16.50 2.31
CA VAL A 37 -6.62 16.09 3.70
C VAL A 37 -5.39 15.44 4.30
N MET A 38 -5.09 15.79 5.55
CA MET A 38 -4.16 15.05 6.41
C MET A 38 -4.90 14.50 7.62
N GLY A 39 -4.49 13.33 8.10
CA GLY A 39 -5.06 12.73 9.30
C GLY A 39 -3.99 12.15 10.20
N ALA A 40 -4.26 12.10 11.50
CA ALA A 40 -3.41 11.45 12.48
C ALA A 40 -4.25 10.72 13.53
N SER A 41 -3.77 9.57 14.00
CA SER A 41 -4.42 8.80 15.06
C SER A 41 -3.43 7.93 15.80
N THR A 42 -3.72 7.63 17.06
CA THR A 42 -3.04 6.59 17.84
C THR A 42 -3.56 5.19 17.50
N ASP A 43 -4.72 5.10 16.85
CA ASP A 43 -5.28 3.84 16.32
C ASP A 43 -5.20 3.84 14.79
N ILE A 44 -4.34 2.98 14.24
CA ILE A 44 -4.12 2.84 12.80
C ILE A 44 -5.38 2.41 12.05
N ASN A 45 -6.21 1.55 12.67
CA ASN A 45 -7.42 1.04 12.01
C ASN A 45 -8.55 2.07 12.04
N ALA A 46 -8.64 2.87 13.10
CA ALA A 46 -9.58 3.99 13.18
C ALA A 46 -9.25 5.02 12.09
N LEU A 47 -7.98 5.31 11.87
CA LEU A 47 -7.54 6.22 10.82
C LEU A 47 -7.90 5.70 9.43
N ASP A 48 -7.58 4.45 9.13
CA ASP A 48 -7.95 3.80 7.87
C ASP A 48 -9.46 3.76 7.66
N ARG A 49 -10.23 3.55 8.74
CA ARG A 49 -11.70 3.53 8.69
C ARG A 49 -12.28 4.89 8.30
N ILE A 50 -11.74 5.98 8.87
CA ILE A 50 -12.17 7.34 8.57
C ILE A 50 -11.82 7.70 7.12
N PHE A 51 -10.63 7.36 6.65
CA PHE A 51 -10.25 7.61 5.25
C PHE A 51 -11.07 6.77 4.26
N ALA A 52 -11.42 5.53 4.61
CA ALA A 52 -12.33 4.73 3.80
C ALA A 52 -13.71 5.39 3.69
N ASP A 53 -14.24 5.93 4.80
CA ASP A 53 -15.52 6.64 4.82
C ASP A 53 -15.48 7.92 3.99
N LEU A 54 -14.42 8.72 4.16
CA LEU A 54 -14.17 9.96 3.44
C LEU A 54 -14.10 9.75 1.92
N LEU A 55 -13.52 8.63 1.48
CA LEU A 55 -13.40 8.24 0.08
C LEU A 55 -14.61 7.42 -0.42
N ASN A 56 -15.66 7.29 0.38
CA ASN A 56 -16.85 6.49 0.08
C ASN A 56 -16.50 5.04 -0.32
N ILE A 57 -15.49 4.46 0.34
CA ILE A 57 -15.07 3.07 0.15
C ILE A 57 -15.76 2.19 1.18
N PRO A 58 -16.63 1.25 0.77
CA PRO A 58 -17.28 0.33 1.67
C PRO A 58 -16.28 -0.51 2.47
N LEU A 59 -16.56 -0.74 3.75
CA LEU A 59 -15.68 -1.48 4.65
C LEU A 59 -15.38 -2.91 4.15
N ASP A 60 -16.33 -3.52 3.48
CA ASP A 60 -16.19 -4.86 2.88
C ASP A 60 -15.21 -4.93 1.70
N LYS A 61 -14.81 -3.79 1.16
CA LYS A 61 -13.77 -3.70 0.13
C LYS A 61 -12.36 -3.45 0.69
N VAL A 62 -12.25 -3.12 1.98
CA VAL A 62 -10.95 -2.88 2.63
C VAL A 62 -10.53 -4.12 3.43
N TYR A 63 -9.89 -5.07 2.77
CA TYR A 63 -9.53 -6.37 3.36
C TYR A 63 -8.69 -6.28 4.63
N ALA A 64 -7.84 -5.25 4.75
CA ALA A 64 -7.06 -5.01 5.95
C ALA A 64 -7.97 -4.69 7.16
N LEU A 65 -8.95 -3.79 6.97
CA LEU A 65 -9.93 -3.46 8.01
C LEU A 65 -10.83 -4.64 8.37
N GLN A 66 -11.25 -5.45 7.40
CA GLN A 66 -11.98 -6.68 7.69
C GLN A 66 -11.16 -7.64 8.56
N ALA A 67 -9.90 -7.87 8.19
CA ALA A 67 -9.01 -8.72 8.97
C ALA A 67 -8.75 -8.18 10.36
N ALA A 68 -8.63 -6.87 10.53
CA ALA A 68 -8.48 -6.21 11.82
C ALA A 68 -9.75 -6.36 12.68
N LYS A 69 -10.93 -6.21 12.06
CA LYS A 69 -12.23 -6.42 12.74
C LYS A 69 -12.39 -7.86 13.24
N LEU A 70 -12.05 -8.85 12.42
CA LEU A 70 -12.06 -10.27 12.82
C LEU A 70 -11.11 -10.57 14.00
N LYS A 71 -10.01 -9.83 14.10
CA LYS A 71 -9.02 -9.96 15.18
C LYS A 71 -9.30 -9.05 16.38
N GLN A 72 -10.38 -8.32 16.35
CA GLN A 72 -10.75 -7.33 17.39
C GLN A 72 -9.57 -6.38 17.71
N PHE A 73 -8.97 -5.83 16.66
CA PHE A 73 -7.82 -4.94 16.77
C PHE A 73 -8.15 -3.58 16.16
N GLY A 74 -8.37 -2.58 17.02
CA GLY A 74 -8.71 -1.21 16.67
C GLY A 74 -10.21 -0.88 16.73
N GLN A 75 -10.55 0.38 16.53
CA GLN A 75 -11.93 0.89 16.49
C GLN A 75 -12.45 0.98 15.06
N PHE A 76 -13.68 0.53 14.82
CA PHE A 76 -14.32 0.47 13.50
C PHE A 76 -15.64 1.24 13.44
N ASP A 77 -16.30 1.44 14.57
CA ASP A 77 -17.58 2.12 14.61
C ASP A 77 -17.35 3.62 14.75
N LEU A 78 -17.75 4.37 13.72
CA LEU A 78 -17.53 5.81 13.63
C LEU A 78 -18.22 6.60 14.75
N GLU A 79 -19.31 6.05 15.31
CA GLU A 79 -20.05 6.67 16.42
C GLU A 79 -19.23 6.75 17.72
N TYR A 80 -18.27 5.83 17.89
CA TYR A 80 -17.40 5.79 19.08
C TYR A 80 -16.03 6.43 18.85
N MET A 81 -15.81 7.03 17.68
CA MET A 81 -14.56 7.72 17.38
C MET A 81 -14.67 9.20 17.71
N GLU A 82 -13.76 9.68 18.54
CA GLU A 82 -13.57 11.10 18.76
C GLU A 82 -12.72 11.69 17.64
N ILE A 83 -13.34 12.51 16.78
CA ILE A 83 -12.70 13.12 15.63
C ILE A 83 -12.60 14.60 15.87
N SER A 84 -11.38 15.13 15.91
CA SER A 84 -11.09 16.54 16.09
C SER A 84 -10.45 17.13 14.86
N GLY A 85 -10.86 18.33 14.48
CA GLY A 85 -10.32 19.04 13.33
C GLY A 85 -10.96 20.42 13.14
N PRO A 86 -10.42 21.22 12.21
CA PRO A 86 -10.97 22.56 11.94
C PRO A 86 -12.35 22.50 11.25
N THR A 87 -12.70 21.35 10.68
CA THR A 87 -13.94 21.13 9.92
C THR A 87 -14.45 19.73 10.20
N ASP A 88 -15.77 19.52 10.16
CA ASP A 88 -16.35 18.18 10.21
C ASP A 88 -15.82 17.36 9.02
N TYR A 89 -15.17 16.21 9.32
CA TYR A 89 -14.57 15.36 8.30
C TYR A 89 -15.59 14.89 7.24
N ARG A 90 -16.86 14.73 7.62
CA ARG A 90 -17.94 14.33 6.70
C ARG A 90 -18.17 15.34 5.58
N SER A 91 -17.91 16.63 5.83
CA SER A 91 -17.99 17.67 4.81
C SER A 91 -16.84 17.59 3.79
N LEU A 92 -15.81 16.82 4.09
CA LEU A 92 -14.66 16.57 3.20
C LEU A 92 -14.83 15.27 2.40
N ALA A 93 -15.94 14.53 2.60
CA ALA A 93 -16.21 13.31 1.88
C ALA A 93 -16.32 13.57 0.36
N VAL A 94 -15.77 12.66 -0.42
CA VAL A 94 -15.73 12.75 -1.88
C VAL A 94 -16.51 11.59 -2.52
N GLU A 95 -17.28 11.88 -3.56
CA GLU A 95 -18.12 10.90 -4.25
C GLU A 95 -17.50 10.42 -5.56
N ASP A 96 -16.61 11.21 -6.15
CA ASP A 96 -16.03 10.98 -7.47
C ASP A 96 -14.68 10.27 -7.46
N PHE A 97 -14.22 9.81 -6.29
CA PHE A 97 -12.96 9.07 -6.15
C PHE A 97 -13.05 7.72 -6.84
N LYS A 98 -12.18 7.48 -7.81
CA LYS A 98 -12.13 6.23 -8.58
C LYS A 98 -11.46 5.13 -7.77
N GLN A 99 -12.25 4.21 -7.26
CA GLN A 99 -11.74 3.05 -6.53
C GLN A 99 -10.96 2.13 -7.49
N ALA A 100 -9.91 1.47 -6.94
CA ALA A 100 -9.25 0.38 -7.64
C ALA A 100 -10.18 -0.85 -7.67
N TYR A 101 -10.19 -1.58 -8.77
CA TYR A 101 -10.84 -2.88 -8.84
C TYR A 101 -9.82 -3.98 -8.60
N PRO A 102 -10.19 -5.04 -7.87
CA PRO A 102 -9.29 -6.17 -7.65
C PRO A 102 -8.88 -6.78 -9.00
N LEU A 103 -7.59 -6.94 -9.19
CA LEU A 103 -7.10 -7.73 -10.32
C LEU A 103 -7.21 -9.20 -9.96
N ASP A 104 -7.81 -9.99 -10.84
CA ASP A 104 -7.82 -11.44 -10.71
C ASP A 104 -6.38 -11.96 -10.71
N ILE A 105 -5.92 -12.40 -9.55
CA ILE A 105 -4.64 -13.08 -9.41
C ILE A 105 -4.87 -14.51 -9.90
N SER A 106 -4.94 -14.69 -11.20
CA SER A 106 -4.93 -16.03 -11.80
C SER A 106 -3.52 -16.58 -11.65
N PHE A 107 -3.41 -17.66 -10.90
CA PHE A 107 -2.18 -18.41 -10.76
C PHE A 107 -1.95 -19.19 -12.06
N ASP A 108 -1.27 -18.56 -13.02
CA ASP A 108 -0.93 -19.20 -14.29
C ASP A 108 0.44 -19.90 -14.15
N PRO A 109 0.46 -21.25 -14.07
CA PRO A 109 1.70 -22.00 -13.93
C PRO A 109 2.65 -21.81 -15.12
N ALA A 110 2.12 -21.55 -16.32
CA ALA A 110 2.94 -21.28 -17.50
C ALA A 110 3.70 -19.94 -17.36
N ARG A 111 3.05 -18.95 -16.76
CA ARG A 111 3.66 -17.64 -16.47
C ARG A 111 4.77 -17.75 -15.43
N LEU A 112 4.56 -18.56 -14.39
CA LEU A 112 5.58 -18.85 -13.39
C LEU A 112 6.79 -19.57 -13.99
N LEU A 113 6.56 -20.58 -14.80
CA LEU A 113 7.62 -21.32 -15.47
C LEU A 113 8.46 -20.41 -16.37
N LYS A 114 7.79 -19.55 -17.15
CA LYS A 114 8.45 -18.55 -17.99
C LYS A 114 9.26 -17.55 -17.20
N SER A 115 8.73 -17.08 -16.06
CA SER A 115 9.44 -16.18 -15.14
C SER A 115 10.68 -16.86 -14.53
N PHE A 116 10.54 -18.14 -14.12
CA PHE A 116 11.63 -18.94 -13.58
C PHE A 116 12.76 -19.12 -14.60
N PHE A 117 12.43 -19.49 -15.83
CA PHE A 117 13.43 -19.64 -16.90
C PHE A 117 14.11 -18.30 -17.24
N LYS A 118 13.36 -17.19 -17.28
CA LYS A 118 13.92 -15.87 -17.49
C LYS A 118 14.88 -15.49 -16.38
N GLN A 119 14.51 -15.70 -15.13
CA GLN A 119 15.32 -15.38 -13.96
C GLN A 119 16.57 -16.28 -13.88
N PHE A 120 16.43 -17.58 -14.20
CA PHE A 120 17.56 -18.51 -14.29
C PHE A 120 18.56 -18.10 -15.39
N TYR A 121 18.06 -17.68 -16.55
CA TYR A 121 18.88 -17.18 -17.65
C TYR A 121 19.64 -15.91 -17.25
N GLU A 122 18.97 -14.94 -16.61
CA GLU A 122 19.61 -13.70 -16.17
C GLU A 122 20.70 -13.96 -15.14
N ILE A 123 20.40 -14.77 -14.09
CA ILE A 123 21.34 -15.04 -13.01
C ILE A 123 22.52 -15.92 -13.46
N ARG A 124 22.27 -16.96 -14.25
CA ARG A 124 23.30 -17.94 -14.60
C ARG A 124 24.12 -17.59 -15.85
N ILE A 125 23.53 -16.86 -16.77
CA ILE A 125 24.14 -16.62 -18.09
C ILE A 125 24.56 -15.18 -18.27
N LYS A 126 23.75 -14.22 -17.83
CA LYS A 126 24.01 -12.80 -18.04
C LYS A 126 24.86 -12.16 -16.94
N GLU A 127 24.63 -12.48 -15.68
CA GLU A 127 25.38 -11.89 -14.55
C GLU A 127 26.83 -12.40 -14.39
N PRO A 128 27.19 -13.67 -14.60
CA PRO A 128 28.58 -14.10 -14.47
C PRO A 128 29.53 -13.34 -15.40
N GLY A 129 29.08 -12.99 -16.59
CA GLY A 129 29.86 -12.19 -17.56
C GLY A 129 30.06 -10.73 -17.11
N HIS A 130 29.06 -10.11 -16.49
CA HIS A 130 29.14 -8.74 -16.01
C HIS A 130 29.99 -8.57 -14.74
N ALA A 131 29.94 -9.52 -13.84
CA ALA A 131 30.74 -9.49 -12.60
C ALA A 131 32.23 -9.65 -12.91
N TRP A 132 32.57 -10.51 -13.86
CA TRP A 132 33.97 -10.71 -14.30
C TRP A 132 34.53 -9.48 -15.01
N TRP A 133 33.75 -8.85 -15.89
CA TRP A 133 34.14 -7.63 -16.62
C TRP A 133 34.39 -6.43 -15.70
N LYS A 134 33.57 -6.24 -14.66
CA LYS A 134 33.77 -5.18 -13.66
C LYS A 134 35.03 -5.43 -12.81
N ARG A 135 35.33 -6.67 -12.50
CA ARG A 135 36.51 -7.03 -11.70
C ARG A 135 37.82 -6.85 -12.47
N SER A 136 37.84 -7.12 -13.77
CA SER A 136 39.00 -6.91 -14.62
C SER A 136 39.34 -5.43 -14.85
N LYS A 137 38.34 -4.55 -14.93
CA LYS A 137 38.56 -3.09 -15.07
C LYS A 137 39.14 -2.44 -13.82
N ASN A 138 38.89 -2.98 -12.63
CA ASN A 138 39.45 -2.44 -11.37
C ASN A 138 40.90 -2.92 -11.09
N LEU A 139 41.40 -3.90 -11.84
CA LEU A 139 42.76 -4.38 -11.75
C LEU A 139 43.76 -3.64 -12.67
N ILE A 140 43.23 -2.80 -13.59
CA ILE A 140 44.03 -1.98 -14.51
C ILE A 140 43.81 -0.51 -14.15
N ARG A 141 44.22 -0.08 -12.94
CA ARG A 141 44.52 1.33 -12.68
C ARG A 141 46.05 1.47 -12.68
N PRO A 142 46.61 2.22 -13.63
CA PRO A 142 48.02 2.61 -13.52
C PRO A 142 48.20 3.57 -12.34
N ILE A 143 49.35 3.38 -11.69
CA ILE A 143 49.89 4.22 -10.61
C ILE A 143 50.16 5.63 -11.17
#